data_35f6cee84de0baaba36b8ded97e3b1e1
#
_entry.id   35f6cee84de0baaba36b8ded97e3b1e1
#
_cell.length_a   1.000
_cell.length_b   1.000
_cell.length_c   1.000
_cell.angle_alpha   90.00
_cell.angle_beta   90.00
_cell.angle_gamma   90.00
#
_symmetry.space_group_name_H-M   'P 1'
#
loop_
_entity.id
_entity.type
_entity.pdbx_description
1 polymer ?
#
loop_
_entity_poly.entity_id
_entity_poly.type
_entity_poly.pdbx_seq_one_letter_code
_entity_poly.pdbx_strand_id
1 'polypeptide(L)'
;MAKKNVSVEDQNLENVQEALNTTTMWIEKNQKKLLIAVSAIVVLVVAVLGYNQYVVKPNQENINNENALATVYFMQGNYEVALNGDSANCVGFKEIADEYTMYQGGKLAALYTGICYFQMGQYEDAADYLKKFDAKDVNVAPAALQLLGDTYVRLEDYNNAAK
;
A
#
# COMPACT_ATOMS: atom_id res chain seq x y z
N MET A 1 -70.75 -16.91 10.26
CA MET A 1 -69.27 -16.93 10.44
C MET A 1 -68.67 -15.79 9.64
N ALA A 2 -68.29 -14.70 10.31
CA ALA A 2 -67.72 -13.52 9.64
C ALA A 2 -66.21 -13.76 9.41
N LYS A 3 -65.75 -13.78 8.15
CA LYS A 3 -64.35 -13.73 7.76
C LYS A 3 -63.83 -12.33 8.16
N LYS A 4 -62.94 -12.27 9.14
CA LYS A 4 -62.20 -11.06 9.51
C LYS A 4 -61.30 -10.70 8.34
N ASN A 5 -61.61 -9.62 7.60
CA ASN A 5 -60.69 -9.05 6.61
C ASN A 5 -59.52 -8.45 7.36
N VAL A 6 -58.42 -9.19 7.42
CA VAL A 6 -57.13 -8.68 7.93
C VAL A 6 -56.65 -7.65 6.90
N SER A 7 -56.39 -6.43 7.34
CA SER A 7 -55.88 -5.37 6.45
C SER A 7 -54.44 -5.71 6.01
N VAL A 8 -54.06 -5.18 4.87
CA VAL A 8 -52.67 -5.37 4.36
C VAL A 8 -51.62 -4.82 5.36
N GLU A 9 -52.02 -3.82 6.14
CA GLU A 9 -51.14 -3.25 7.21
C GLU A 9 -51.00 -4.24 8.37
N ASP A 10 -52.07 -4.96 8.78
CA ASP A 10 -51.98 -5.95 9.85
C ASP A 10 -51.09 -7.14 9.45
N GLN A 11 -51.19 -7.59 8.17
CA GLN A 11 -50.31 -8.64 7.66
C GLN A 11 -48.84 -8.22 7.59
N ASN A 12 -48.55 -6.96 7.24
CA ASN A 12 -47.18 -6.44 7.23
C ASN A 12 -46.63 -6.35 8.65
N LEU A 13 -47.42 -5.95 9.65
CA LEU A 13 -47.01 -5.90 11.05
C LEU A 13 -46.75 -7.31 11.62
N GLU A 14 -47.62 -8.30 11.31
CA GLU A 14 -47.37 -9.70 11.71
C GLU A 14 -46.09 -10.26 11.09
N ASN A 15 -45.85 -10.03 9.78
CA ASN A 15 -44.62 -10.46 9.13
C ASN A 15 -43.37 -9.83 9.73
N VAL A 16 -43.41 -8.55 10.09
CA VAL A 16 -42.30 -7.85 10.77
C VAL A 16 -42.07 -8.41 12.17
N GLN A 17 -43.13 -8.66 12.94
CA GLN A 17 -43.02 -9.28 14.25
C GLN A 17 -42.48 -10.70 14.21
N GLU A 18 -42.91 -11.52 13.26
CA GLU A 18 -42.37 -12.87 13.05
C GLU A 18 -40.90 -12.85 12.65
N ALA A 19 -40.50 -11.94 11.77
CA ALA A 19 -39.09 -11.74 11.39
C ALA A 19 -38.23 -11.29 12.58
N LEU A 20 -38.73 -10.36 13.40
CA LEU A 20 -38.06 -9.92 14.62
C LEU A 20 -37.90 -11.06 15.64
N ASN A 21 -38.94 -11.82 15.88
CA ASN A 21 -38.91 -12.97 16.82
C ASN A 21 -37.95 -14.04 16.34
N THR A 22 -37.92 -14.33 15.05
CA THR A 22 -37.00 -15.33 14.47
C THR A 22 -35.57 -14.87 14.61
N THR A 23 -35.30 -13.59 14.34
CA THR A 23 -33.97 -12.99 14.47
C THR A 23 -33.49 -12.98 15.91
N THR A 24 -34.34 -12.60 16.86
CA THR A 24 -33.97 -12.60 18.30
C THR A 24 -33.69 -14.00 18.81
N MET A 25 -34.51 -14.99 18.48
CA MET A 25 -34.28 -16.39 18.84
C MET A 25 -32.99 -16.95 18.23
N TRP A 26 -32.64 -16.58 17.00
CA TRP A 26 -31.40 -17.00 16.38
C TRP A 26 -30.19 -16.36 17.07
N ILE A 27 -30.27 -15.06 17.41
CA ILE A 27 -29.22 -14.34 18.15
C ILE A 27 -29.01 -14.97 19.52
N GLU A 28 -30.07 -15.23 20.29
CA GLU A 28 -29.98 -15.85 21.59
C GLU A 28 -29.38 -17.26 21.55
N LYS A 29 -29.77 -18.07 20.55
CA LYS A 29 -29.26 -19.41 20.36
C LYS A 29 -27.75 -19.41 19.99
N ASN A 30 -27.28 -18.37 19.28
CA ASN A 30 -25.91 -18.26 18.81
C ASN A 30 -25.08 -17.22 19.60
N GLN A 31 -25.60 -16.66 20.67
CA GLN A 31 -24.99 -15.57 21.43
C GLN A 31 -23.52 -15.81 21.79
N LYS A 32 -23.16 -17.00 22.26
CA LYS A 32 -21.75 -17.34 22.58
C LYS A 32 -20.86 -17.31 21.35
N LYS A 33 -21.34 -17.82 20.22
CA LYS A 33 -20.58 -17.82 18.96
C LYS A 33 -20.42 -16.40 18.40
N LEU A 34 -21.46 -15.59 18.48
CA LEU A 34 -21.44 -14.19 18.09
C LEU A 34 -20.47 -13.38 18.96
N LEU A 35 -20.48 -13.57 20.27
CA LEU A 35 -19.54 -12.93 21.18
C LEU A 35 -18.10 -13.30 20.86
N ILE A 36 -17.82 -14.58 20.60
CA ILE A 36 -16.47 -15.04 20.20
C ILE A 36 -16.07 -14.41 18.86
N ALA A 37 -16.97 -14.37 17.89
CA ALA A 37 -16.68 -13.77 16.58
C ALA A 37 -16.38 -12.27 16.70
N VAL A 38 -17.20 -11.53 17.44
CA VAL A 38 -17.00 -10.09 17.67
C VAL A 38 -15.70 -9.84 18.44
N SER A 39 -15.42 -10.62 19.49
CA SER A 39 -14.16 -10.47 20.23
C SER A 39 -12.94 -10.76 19.39
N ALA A 40 -12.99 -11.78 18.52
CA ALA A 40 -11.91 -12.08 17.57
C ALA A 40 -11.66 -10.92 16.59
N ILE A 41 -12.72 -10.31 16.06
CA ILE A 41 -12.61 -9.14 15.18
C ILE A 41 -11.98 -7.97 15.94
N VAL A 42 -12.40 -7.68 17.16
CA VAL A 42 -11.84 -6.60 17.99
C VAL A 42 -10.35 -6.83 18.25
N VAL A 43 -9.96 -8.04 18.63
CA VAL A 43 -8.54 -8.39 18.84
C VAL A 43 -7.73 -8.17 17.56
N LEU A 44 -8.26 -8.59 16.41
CA LEU A 44 -7.60 -8.42 15.11
C LEU A 44 -7.42 -6.94 14.76
N VAL A 45 -8.45 -6.13 14.96
CA VAL A 45 -8.39 -4.67 14.75
C VAL A 45 -7.35 -4.01 15.66
N VAL A 46 -7.35 -4.36 16.96
CA VAL A 46 -6.36 -3.83 17.91
C VAL A 46 -4.94 -4.25 17.52
N ALA A 47 -4.75 -5.50 17.09
CA ALA A 47 -3.45 -5.98 16.64
C ALA A 47 -2.96 -5.23 15.41
N VAL A 48 -3.82 -4.97 14.42
CA VAL A 48 -3.49 -4.20 13.21
C VAL A 48 -3.16 -2.74 13.55
N LEU A 49 -3.96 -2.10 14.41
CA LEU A 49 -3.70 -0.73 14.85
C LEU A 49 -2.40 -0.62 15.64
N GLY A 50 -2.13 -1.58 16.53
CA GLY A 50 -0.89 -1.66 17.30
C GLY A 50 0.32 -1.85 16.38
N TYR A 51 0.25 -2.79 15.44
CA TYR A 51 1.31 -3.02 14.47
C TYR A 51 1.59 -1.76 13.64
N ASN A 52 0.55 -1.08 13.15
CA ASN A 52 0.70 0.15 12.38
C ASN A 52 1.35 1.27 13.20
N GLN A 53 0.95 1.43 14.49
CA GLN A 53 1.45 2.50 15.35
C GLN A 53 2.89 2.26 15.82
N TYR A 54 3.24 1.02 16.16
CA TYR A 54 4.51 0.69 16.82
C TYR A 54 5.59 0.18 15.86
N VAL A 55 5.22 -0.28 14.68
CA VAL A 55 6.16 -0.84 13.70
C VAL A 55 6.20 -0.01 12.42
N VAL A 56 5.03 0.24 11.82
CA VAL A 56 4.99 0.87 10.48
C VAL A 56 5.39 2.35 10.55
N LYS A 57 4.82 3.11 11.49
CA LYS A 57 5.09 4.56 11.57
C LYS A 57 6.55 4.91 11.89
N PRO A 58 7.21 4.34 12.92
CA PRO A 58 8.59 4.69 13.19
C PRO A 58 9.54 4.29 12.05
N ASN A 59 9.31 3.14 11.42
CA ASN A 59 10.10 2.76 10.24
C ASN A 59 9.88 3.74 9.08
N GLN A 60 8.65 4.19 8.84
CA GLN A 60 8.38 5.17 7.79
C GLN A 60 9.06 6.52 8.04
N GLU A 61 9.14 6.98 9.29
CA GLU A 61 9.84 8.21 9.65
C GLU A 61 11.36 8.08 9.42
N ASN A 62 11.96 6.96 9.80
CA ASN A 62 13.38 6.68 9.55
C ASN A 62 13.67 6.67 8.04
N ILE A 63 12.89 5.91 7.27
CA ILE A 63 13.01 5.83 5.81
C ILE A 63 12.91 7.22 5.16
N ASN A 64 11.98 8.05 5.63
CA ASN A 64 11.82 9.40 5.08
C ASN A 64 13.04 10.29 5.36
N ASN A 65 13.64 10.17 6.54
CA ASN A 65 14.85 10.91 6.91
C ASN A 65 16.06 10.46 6.07
N GLU A 66 16.23 9.15 5.89
CA GLU A 66 17.29 8.57 5.05
C GLU A 66 17.14 8.99 3.59
N ASN A 67 15.92 8.89 3.03
CA ASN A 67 15.60 9.39 1.70
C ASN A 67 15.90 10.89 1.54
N ALA A 68 15.64 11.70 2.58
CA ALA A 68 15.90 13.14 2.52
C ALA A 68 17.40 13.43 2.38
N LEU A 69 18.26 12.71 3.10
CA LEU A 69 19.71 12.86 2.99
C LEU A 69 20.22 12.45 1.60
N ALA A 70 19.80 11.29 1.09
CA ALA A 70 20.16 10.83 -0.24
C ALA A 70 19.66 11.80 -1.34
N THR A 71 18.47 12.43 -1.13
CA THR A 71 17.92 13.43 -2.04
C THR A 71 18.80 14.69 -2.14
N VAL A 72 19.48 15.09 -1.08
CA VAL A 72 20.40 16.24 -1.13
C VAL A 72 21.54 15.97 -2.12
N TYR A 73 22.16 14.79 -2.06
CA TYR A 73 23.19 14.40 -3.03
C TYR A 73 22.66 14.28 -4.46
N PHE A 74 21.45 13.72 -4.59
CA PHE A 74 20.76 13.63 -5.87
C PHE A 74 20.54 15.00 -6.52
N MET A 75 20.06 15.99 -5.76
CA MET A 75 19.86 17.36 -6.24
C MET A 75 21.15 18.06 -6.64
N GLN A 76 22.28 17.66 -6.06
CA GLN A 76 23.61 18.16 -6.40
C GLN A 76 24.17 17.45 -7.66
N GLY A 77 23.46 16.51 -8.23
CA GLY A 77 23.92 15.70 -9.37
C GLY A 77 24.94 14.63 -8.99
N ASN A 78 25.16 14.40 -7.71
CA ASN A 78 26.07 13.36 -7.21
C ASN A 78 25.31 12.02 -7.12
N TYR A 79 25.00 11.45 -8.26
CA TYR A 79 24.17 10.25 -8.39
C TYR A 79 24.83 9.02 -7.76
N GLU A 80 26.15 8.93 -7.77
CA GLU A 80 26.89 7.81 -7.20
C GLU A 80 26.73 7.77 -5.68
N VAL A 81 26.90 8.91 -5.00
CA VAL A 81 26.71 9.01 -3.54
C VAL A 81 25.23 8.91 -3.17
N ALA A 82 24.33 9.52 -3.95
CA ALA A 82 22.89 9.36 -3.73
C ALA A 82 22.45 7.89 -3.82
N LEU A 83 23.05 7.13 -4.74
CA LEU A 83 22.75 5.71 -4.95
C LEU A 83 23.31 4.82 -3.85
N ASN A 84 24.61 4.95 -3.55
CA ASN A 84 25.35 4.02 -2.69
C ASN A 84 25.50 4.50 -1.24
N GLY A 85 25.18 5.76 -0.97
CA GLY A 85 25.43 6.41 0.32
C GLY A 85 26.86 6.94 0.47
N ASP A 86 27.08 7.63 1.58
CA ASP A 86 28.41 7.92 2.08
C ASP A 86 28.68 7.06 3.31
N SER A 87 29.94 6.75 3.57
CA SER A 87 30.32 5.84 4.66
C SER A 87 30.04 6.40 6.06
N ALA A 88 29.57 7.64 6.19
CA ALA A 88 29.49 8.33 7.46
C ALA A 88 28.07 8.68 7.90
N ASN A 89 27.22 9.19 7.01
CA ASN A 89 25.95 9.81 7.43
C ASN A 89 24.75 9.55 6.50
N CYS A 90 24.94 9.02 5.32
CA CYS A 90 23.89 8.85 4.32
C CYS A 90 23.79 7.39 3.88
N VAL A 91 22.63 6.81 4.10
CA VAL A 91 22.21 5.55 3.47
C VAL A 91 21.80 5.87 2.04
N GLY A 92 22.33 5.11 1.07
CA GLY A 92 21.98 5.33 -0.34
C GLY A 92 20.58 4.82 -0.70
N PHE A 93 19.98 5.42 -1.74
CA PHE A 93 18.67 5.01 -2.21
C PHE A 93 18.56 3.51 -2.52
N LYS A 94 19.64 2.88 -2.99
CA LYS A 94 19.65 1.46 -3.32
C LYS A 94 19.41 0.59 -2.07
N GLU A 95 20.11 0.86 -0.99
CA GLU A 95 19.94 0.12 0.27
C GLU A 95 18.54 0.34 0.85
N ILE A 96 18.05 1.59 0.85
CA ILE A 96 16.69 1.91 1.29
C ILE A 96 15.64 1.18 0.43
N ALA A 97 15.82 1.14 -0.88
CA ALA A 97 14.92 0.47 -1.81
C ALA A 97 14.88 -1.06 -1.59
N ASP A 98 16.01 -1.67 -1.29
CA ASP A 98 16.13 -3.11 -1.13
C ASP A 98 15.64 -3.56 0.27
N GLU A 99 15.89 -2.78 1.31
CA GLU A 99 15.49 -3.11 2.68
C GLU A 99 14.00 -2.82 2.94
N TYR A 100 13.48 -1.71 2.40
CA TYR A 100 12.14 -1.22 2.74
C TYR A 100 11.12 -1.36 1.60
N THR A 101 11.20 -2.41 0.80
CA THR A 101 10.33 -2.66 -0.37
C THR A 101 8.83 -2.58 -0.09
N MET A 102 8.39 -2.91 1.12
CA MET A 102 6.97 -2.90 1.52
C MET A 102 6.46 -1.52 1.93
N TYR A 103 7.37 -0.58 2.22
CA TYR A 103 7.02 0.78 2.64
C TYR A 103 6.99 1.74 1.46
N GLN A 104 6.18 2.78 1.57
CA GLN A 104 6.09 3.79 0.49
C GLN A 104 7.44 4.51 0.27
N GLY A 105 8.17 4.78 1.35
CA GLY A 105 9.49 5.38 1.27
C GLY A 105 10.51 4.50 0.53
N GLY A 106 10.47 3.18 0.72
CA GLY A 106 11.30 2.24 -0.03
C GLY A 106 10.95 2.16 -1.52
N LYS A 107 9.66 2.23 -1.85
CA LYS A 107 9.21 2.32 -3.24
C LYS A 107 9.66 3.63 -3.90
N LEU A 108 9.61 4.74 -3.17
CA LEU A 108 10.13 6.02 -3.65
C LEU A 108 11.65 5.97 -3.82
N ALA A 109 12.37 5.34 -2.88
CA ALA A 109 13.80 5.10 -3.03
C ALA A 109 14.13 4.26 -4.27
N ALA A 110 13.30 3.25 -4.60
CA ALA A 110 13.46 2.47 -5.83
C ALA A 110 13.34 3.34 -7.09
N LEU A 111 12.41 4.31 -7.11
CA LEU A 111 12.31 5.27 -8.21
C LEU A 111 13.59 6.10 -8.32
N TYR A 112 14.07 6.69 -7.22
CA TYR A 112 15.30 7.48 -7.24
C TYR A 112 16.53 6.64 -7.61
N THR A 113 16.60 5.40 -7.14
CA THR A 113 17.63 4.42 -7.56
C THR A 113 17.62 4.22 -9.06
N GLY A 114 16.44 3.99 -9.66
CA GLY A 114 16.29 3.86 -11.09
C GLY A 114 16.72 5.11 -11.86
N ILE A 115 16.37 6.31 -11.34
CA ILE A 115 16.80 7.57 -11.94
C ILE A 115 18.33 7.72 -11.85
N CYS A 116 18.95 7.40 -10.72
CA CYS A 116 20.42 7.46 -10.57
C CYS A 116 21.10 6.54 -11.58
N TYR A 117 20.68 5.29 -11.70
CA TYR A 117 21.21 4.37 -12.69
C TYR A 117 21.02 4.86 -14.13
N PHE A 118 19.84 5.40 -14.45
CA PHE A 118 19.59 5.99 -15.77
C PHE A 118 20.55 7.13 -16.09
N GLN A 119 20.77 8.05 -15.14
CA GLN A 119 21.70 9.18 -15.32
C GLN A 119 23.16 8.74 -15.46
N MET A 120 23.52 7.61 -14.85
CA MET A 120 24.86 7.00 -15.00
C MET A 120 25.00 6.11 -16.25
N GLY A 121 23.93 5.96 -17.05
CA GLY A 121 23.94 5.13 -18.25
C GLY A 121 23.83 3.63 -18.01
N GLN A 122 23.48 3.21 -16.79
CA GLN A 122 23.28 1.81 -16.37
C GLN A 122 21.80 1.43 -16.56
N TYR A 123 21.41 1.25 -17.81
CA TYR A 123 19.99 1.16 -18.18
C TYR A 123 19.32 -0.14 -17.75
N GLU A 124 20.04 -1.26 -17.69
CA GLU A 124 19.52 -2.54 -17.19
C GLU A 124 19.11 -2.42 -15.72
N ASP A 125 20.03 -1.91 -14.87
CA ASP A 125 19.76 -1.69 -13.45
C ASP A 125 18.66 -0.63 -13.26
N ALA A 126 18.64 0.42 -14.07
CA ALA A 126 17.59 1.43 -14.05
C ALA A 126 16.21 0.80 -14.29
N ALA A 127 16.06 -0.03 -15.31
CA ALA A 127 14.79 -0.70 -15.61
C ALA A 127 14.33 -1.61 -14.47
N ASP A 128 15.25 -2.32 -13.82
CA ASP A 128 14.92 -3.23 -12.74
C ASP A 128 14.42 -2.49 -11.48
N TYR A 129 15.02 -1.37 -11.14
CA TYR A 129 14.56 -0.56 -10.01
C TYR A 129 13.31 0.24 -10.33
N LEU A 130 13.15 0.79 -11.53
CA LEU A 130 11.94 1.48 -11.95
C LEU A 130 10.70 0.58 -11.92
N LYS A 131 10.83 -0.71 -12.22
CA LYS A 131 9.75 -1.71 -12.08
C LYS A 131 9.33 -1.96 -10.62
N LYS A 132 10.22 -1.77 -9.65
CA LYS A 132 9.90 -1.92 -8.21
C LYS A 132 9.02 -0.78 -7.70
N PHE A 133 9.00 0.36 -8.41
CA PHE A 133 8.14 1.49 -8.06
C PHE A 133 6.67 1.14 -8.28
N ASP A 134 5.85 1.29 -7.23
CA ASP A 134 4.41 1.05 -7.33
C ASP A 134 3.71 2.27 -7.96
N ALA A 135 3.28 2.11 -9.20
CA ALA A 135 2.64 3.15 -10.01
C ALA A 135 1.22 3.57 -9.53
N LYS A 136 0.92 3.44 -8.24
CA LYS A 136 -0.37 3.88 -7.68
C LYS A 136 -0.42 5.37 -7.35
N ASP A 137 0.73 6.04 -7.26
CA ASP A 137 0.78 7.48 -7.05
C ASP A 137 0.44 8.22 -8.35
N VAL A 138 -0.73 8.86 -8.36
CA VAL A 138 -1.27 9.54 -9.55
C VAL A 138 -0.36 10.68 -10.03
N ASN A 139 0.43 11.28 -9.15
CA ASN A 139 1.31 12.41 -9.50
C ASN A 139 2.65 11.96 -10.06
N VAL A 140 3.22 10.89 -9.52
CA VAL A 140 4.58 10.44 -9.84
C VAL A 140 4.59 9.29 -10.84
N ALA A 141 3.55 8.45 -10.85
CA ALA A 141 3.47 7.28 -11.72
C ALA A 141 3.66 7.58 -13.22
N PRO A 142 3.04 8.62 -13.80
CA PRO A 142 3.23 8.90 -15.22
C PRO A 142 4.69 9.18 -15.58
N ALA A 143 5.40 9.95 -14.73
CA ALA A 143 6.81 10.27 -14.95
C ALA A 143 7.72 9.03 -14.80
N ALA A 144 7.43 8.18 -13.82
CA ALA A 144 8.16 6.94 -13.60
C ALA A 144 7.98 5.95 -14.78
N LEU A 145 6.74 5.82 -15.28
CA LEU A 145 6.44 4.97 -16.44
C LEU A 145 7.08 5.50 -17.72
N GLN A 146 7.06 6.82 -17.93
CA GLN A 146 7.75 7.44 -19.05
C GLN A 146 9.25 7.15 -18.99
N LEU A 147 9.88 7.33 -17.82
CA LEU A 147 11.30 7.05 -17.67
C LEU A 147 11.63 5.57 -17.88
N LEU A 148 10.75 4.67 -17.46
CA LEU A 148 10.90 3.24 -17.73
C LEU A 148 10.82 2.94 -19.23
N GLY A 149 9.87 3.58 -19.95
CA GLY A 149 9.78 3.50 -21.39
C GLY A 149 11.04 4.02 -22.08
N ASP A 150 11.54 5.19 -21.69
CA ASP A 150 12.78 5.77 -22.20
C ASP A 150 13.99 4.86 -21.92
N THR A 151 14.01 4.20 -20.75
CA THR A 151 15.04 3.23 -20.38
C THR A 151 15.03 2.04 -21.32
N TYR A 152 13.85 1.49 -21.63
CA TYR A 152 13.73 0.39 -22.60
C TYR A 152 14.14 0.81 -24.03
N VAL A 153 13.85 2.04 -24.42
CA VAL A 153 14.35 2.57 -25.72
C VAL A 153 15.88 2.61 -25.75
N ARG A 154 16.53 3.00 -24.63
CA ARG A 154 18.00 2.98 -24.52
C ARG A 154 18.59 1.57 -24.58
N LEU A 155 17.82 0.57 -24.12
CA LEU A 155 18.17 -0.85 -24.20
C LEU A 155 17.81 -1.48 -25.55
N GLU A 156 17.25 -0.73 -26.50
CA GLU A 156 16.72 -1.21 -27.77
C GLU A 156 15.59 -2.25 -27.62
N ASP A 157 14.99 -2.35 -26.43
CA ASP A 157 13.84 -3.22 -26.14
C ASP A 157 12.51 -2.49 -26.43
N TYR A 158 12.23 -2.30 -27.71
CA TYR A 158 11.03 -1.59 -28.16
C TYR A 158 9.73 -2.31 -27.81
N ASN A 159 9.77 -3.63 -27.56
CA ASN A 159 8.59 -4.39 -27.16
C ASN A 159 8.12 -4.03 -25.75
N ASN A 160 9.05 -3.78 -24.84
CA ASN A 160 8.73 -3.36 -23.48
C ASN A 160 8.52 -1.84 -23.39
N ALA A 161 9.18 -1.05 -24.24
CA ALA A 161 8.98 0.39 -24.31
C ALA A 161 7.54 0.78 -24.72
N ALA A 162 6.84 -0.07 -25.50
CA ALA A 162 5.49 0.19 -26.03
C ALA A 162 4.35 -0.28 -25.13
N LYS A 163 4.63 -0.85 -23.97
CA LYS A 163 3.63 -1.34 -23.00
C LYS A 163 3.30 -0.29 -21.96
#